data_6fe7a30dda4e9ad812098a6b9c787da1
#
_entry.id   6fe7a30dda4e9ad812098a6b9c787da1
#
_cell.length_a   1.000
_cell.length_b   1.000
_cell.length_c   1.000
_cell.angle_alpha   90.00
_cell.angle_beta   90.00
_cell.angle_gamma   90.00
#
_symmetry.space_group_name_H-M   'P 1'
#
loop_
_entity.id
_entity.type
_entity.pdbx_description
1 polymer ?
#
loop_
_entity_poly.entity_id
_entity_poly.type
_entity_poly.pdbx_seq_one_letter_code
_entity_poly.pdbx_strand_id
1 'polypeptide(L)'
;PMPGLFNARNLAMACLASLLARQILTGNPKAKDGEEFNPFFSLSLPDFSGCAGVKRRQEILLDDENLVVLSDFAHHPTAIAGALESLRARWPDRELIACFEPRSNTAVTNVFEDRFADALAMADLALLGAVHRAEKIPAEKRINPVKMMKRIQDQGKIGNAFETNQELEDYLRVYPFTKPALVVFFSNGSFDGVITRFADSKRKD
;
A
#
# COMPACT_ATOMS: atom_id res chain seq x y z
N PRO A 1 -14.55 -2.54 -5.80
CA PRO A 1 -13.51 -2.67 -6.83
C PRO A 1 -12.20 -2.14 -6.27
N MET A 2 -11.11 -2.88 -6.47
CA MET A 2 -9.77 -2.46 -6.03
C MET A 2 -9.29 -1.29 -6.89
N PRO A 3 -9.00 -0.12 -6.32
CA PRO A 3 -8.57 1.04 -7.08
C PRO A 3 -7.11 0.93 -7.53
N GLY A 4 -6.77 1.67 -8.59
CA GLY A 4 -5.39 1.91 -9.04
C GLY A 4 -4.94 1.05 -10.21
N LEU A 5 -4.04 1.63 -11.03
CA LEU A 5 -3.48 1.01 -12.23
C LEU A 5 -2.77 -0.32 -11.92
N PHE A 6 -2.13 -0.42 -10.75
CA PHE A 6 -1.44 -1.65 -10.30
C PHE A 6 -2.44 -2.81 -10.14
N ASN A 7 -3.58 -2.58 -9.50
CA ASN A 7 -4.63 -3.58 -9.33
C ASN A 7 -5.31 -3.92 -10.67
N ALA A 8 -5.50 -2.94 -11.55
CA ALA A 8 -6.01 -3.18 -12.90
C ALA A 8 -5.06 -4.08 -13.71
N ARG A 9 -3.75 -3.86 -13.62
CA ARG A 9 -2.73 -4.74 -14.25
C ARG A 9 -2.76 -6.16 -13.68
N ASN A 10 -2.83 -6.29 -12.35
CA ASN A 10 -2.93 -7.61 -11.69
C ASN A 10 -4.18 -8.36 -12.13
N LEU A 11 -5.32 -7.67 -12.22
CA LEU A 11 -6.57 -8.25 -12.68
C LEU A 11 -6.48 -8.68 -14.14
N ALA A 12 -5.95 -7.84 -15.02
CA ALA A 12 -5.73 -8.18 -16.43
C ALA A 12 -4.85 -9.42 -16.59
N MET A 13 -3.76 -9.50 -15.82
CA MET A 13 -2.88 -10.68 -15.84
C MET A 13 -3.56 -11.95 -15.30
N ALA A 14 -4.35 -11.83 -14.25
CA ALA A 14 -5.12 -12.95 -13.70
C ALA A 14 -6.18 -13.46 -14.71
N CYS A 15 -6.87 -12.55 -15.38
CA CYS A 15 -7.82 -12.89 -16.45
C CYS A 15 -7.11 -13.59 -17.61
N LEU A 16 -5.98 -13.05 -18.07
CA LEU A 16 -5.19 -13.64 -19.15
C LEU A 16 -4.71 -15.05 -18.77
N ALA A 17 -4.15 -15.22 -17.58
CA ALA A 17 -3.70 -16.52 -17.08
C ALA A 17 -4.85 -17.54 -17.00
N SER A 18 -6.03 -17.12 -16.51
CA SER A 18 -7.21 -17.97 -16.42
C SER A 18 -7.72 -18.41 -17.79
N LEU A 19 -7.69 -17.52 -18.78
CA LEU A 19 -8.06 -17.84 -20.16
C LEU A 19 -7.10 -18.82 -20.81
N LEU A 20 -5.79 -18.60 -20.66
CA LEU A 20 -4.77 -19.51 -21.16
C LEU A 20 -4.89 -20.88 -20.51
N ALA A 21 -5.10 -20.94 -19.19
CA ALA A 21 -5.33 -22.19 -18.48
C ALA A 21 -6.58 -22.93 -18.99
N ARG A 22 -7.69 -22.20 -19.19
CA ARG A 22 -8.91 -22.78 -19.77
C ARG A 22 -8.67 -23.34 -21.17
N GLN A 23 -7.96 -22.62 -22.04
CA GLN A 23 -7.61 -23.11 -23.37
C GLN A 23 -6.80 -24.40 -23.34
N ILE A 24 -5.80 -24.47 -22.45
CA ILE A 24 -4.97 -25.67 -22.27
C ILE A 24 -5.83 -26.87 -21.80
N LEU A 25 -6.75 -26.63 -20.85
CA LEU A 25 -7.56 -27.69 -20.24
C LEU A 25 -8.72 -28.15 -21.11
N THR A 26 -9.32 -27.26 -21.91
CA THR A 26 -10.50 -27.61 -22.73
C THR A 26 -10.17 -27.95 -24.20
N GLY A 27 -8.89 -27.87 -24.58
CA GLY A 27 -8.47 -27.92 -25.97
C GLY A 27 -8.77 -26.61 -26.69
N ASN A 28 -7.95 -26.30 -27.68
CA ASN A 28 -8.14 -25.09 -28.48
C ASN A 28 -9.51 -25.14 -29.19
N PRO A 29 -10.42 -24.18 -28.98
CA PRO A 29 -11.56 -24.10 -29.88
C PRO A 29 -11.00 -23.91 -31.29
N LYS A 30 -11.32 -24.83 -32.18
CA LYS A 30 -10.85 -24.77 -33.57
C LYS A 30 -11.22 -23.42 -34.14
N ALA A 31 -10.20 -22.63 -34.54
CA ALA A 31 -10.44 -21.51 -35.42
C ALA A 31 -11.23 -22.06 -36.61
N LYS A 32 -12.31 -21.39 -37.03
CA LYS A 32 -12.96 -21.68 -38.31
C LYS A 32 -11.91 -21.53 -39.38
N ASP A 33 -11.90 -22.47 -40.34
CA ASP A 33 -10.92 -22.49 -41.42
C ASP A 33 -10.69 -21.09 -41.99
N GLY A 34 -9.47 -20.56 -41.85
CA GLY A 34 -9.01 -19.29 -42.41
C GLY A 34 -9.03 -18.07 -41.48
N GLU A 35 -9.47 -18.19 -40.23
CA GLU A 35 -9.38 -17.10 -39.25
C GLU A 35 -8.22 -17.30 -38.28
N GLU A 36 -7.39 -16.29 -38.12
CA GLU A 36 -6.37 -16.25 -37.07
C GLU A 36 -7.06 -16.25 -35.68
N PHE A 37 -6.80 -17.27 -34.89
CA PHE A 37 -7.38 -17.36 -33.53
C PHE A 37 -6.90 -16.20 -32.67
N ASN A 38 -7.81 -15.28 -32.36
CA ASN A 38 -7.54 -14.20 -31.40
C ASN A 38 -8.27 -14.49 -30.06
N PRO A 39 -7.53 -14.92 -29.01
CA PRO A 39 -8.13 -15.27 -27.74
C PRO A 39 -8.83 -14.07 -27.06
N PHE A 40 -8.56 -12.84 -27.49
CA PHE A 40 -9.16 -11.64 -26.92
C PHE A 40 -10.53 -11.31 -27.48
N PHE A 41 -10.93 -11.81 -28.65
CA PHE A 41 -12.25 -11.52 -29.25
C PHE A 41 -13.42 -12.27 -28.60
N SER A 42 -13.18 -13.33 -27.87
CA SER A 42 -14.21 -14.10 -27.15
C SER A 42 -14.27 -13.77 -25.64
N LEU A 43 -13.58 -12.71 -25.21
CA LEU A 43 -13.49 -12.30 -23.82
C LEU A 43 -14.75 -11.51 -23.43
N SER A 44 -15.73 -12.19 -22.85
CA SER A 44 -16.63 -11.55 -21.91
C SER A 44 -15.87 -11.32 -20.61
N LEU A 45 -15.48 -10.08 -20.32
CA LEU A 45 -14.88 -9.75 -19.02
C LEU A 45 -15.94 -10.00 -17.95
N PRO A 46 -15.63 -10.78 -16.91
CA PRO A 46 -16.56 -10.97 -15.81
C PRO A 46 -16.87 -9.64 -15.13
N ASP A 47 -18.09 -9.51 -14.60
CA ASP A 47 -18.43 -8.39 -13.75
C ASP A 47 -17.65 -8.48 -12.44
N PHE A 48 -16.79 -7.49 -12.19
CA PHE A 48 -15.97 -7.38 -10.98
C PHE A 48 -16.60 -6.46 -9.93
N SER A 49 -17.83 -5.95 -10.13
CA SER A 49 -18.50 -5.05 -9.20
C SER A 49 -18.71 -5.69 -7.81
N GLY A 50 -18.91 -7.00 -7.76
CA GLY A 50 -19.02 -7.79 -6.53
C GLY A 50 -17.70 -8.21 -5.90
N CYS A 51 -16.54 -7.81 -6.46
CA CYS A 51 -15.25 -8.21 -5.93
C CYS A 51 -14.92 -7.40 -4.67
N ALA A 52 -14.95 -8.02 -3.50
CA ALA A 52 -14.68 -7.37 -2.21
C ALA A 52 -13.22 -6.92 -2.04
N GLY A 53 -12.34 -7.23 -3.00
CA GLY A 53 -10.91 -6.97 -2.90
C GLY A 53 -10.16 -8.06 -2.14
N VAL A 54 -8.88 -7.80 -1.88
CA VAL A 54 -8.00 -8.70 -1.12
C VAL A 54 -7.63 -8.01 0.18
N LYS A 55 -7.73 -8.72 1.31
CA LYS A 55 -7.30 -8.19 2.61
C LYS A 55 -5.89 -7.62 2.52
N ARG A 56 -5.68 -6.47 3.16
CA ARG A 56 -4.39 -5.76 3.18
C ARG A 56 -3.86 -5.37 1.78
N ARG A 57 -4.75 -5.15 0.81
CA ARG A 57 -4.46 -4.57 -0.50
C ARG A 57 -5.36 -3.36 -0.69
N GLN A 58 -4.94 -2.20 -0.14
CA GLN A 58 -5.75 -1.00 0.02
C GLN A 58 -7.11 -1.33 0.69
N GLU A 59 -7.05 -2.22 1.70
CA GLU A 59 -8.22 -2.61 2.49
C GLU A 59 -8.69 -1.42 3.31
N ILE A 60 -9.93 -1.01 3.07
CA ILE A 60 -10.55 0.10 3.80
C ILE A 60 -11.08 -0.44 5.13
N LEU A 61 -10.58 0.11 6.22
CA LEU A 61 -10.99 -0.23 7.59
C LEU A 61 -11.96 0.79 8.17
N LEU A 62 -11.85 2.04 7.75
CA LEU A 62 -12.76 3.13 8.07
C LEU A 62 -12.91 3.99 6.82
N ASP A 63 -14.13 4.41 6.50
CA ASP A 63 -14.43 5.32 5.39
C ASP A 63 -15.56 6.25 5.82
N ASP A 64 -15.22 7.43 6.29
CA ASP A 64 -16.18 8.46 6.63
C ASP A 64 -15.81 9.82 6.00
N GLU A 65 -16.63 10.82 6.27
CA GLU A 65 -16.48 12.16 5.68
C GLU A 65 -15.13 12.81 6.01
N ASN A 66 -14.61 12.59 7.23
CA ASN A 66 -13.41 13.26 7.74
C ASN A 66 -12.16 12.39 7.67
N LEU A 67 -12.31 11.05 7.76
CA LEU A 67 -11.17 10.15 7.86
C LEU A 67 -11.39 8.86 7.09
N VAL A 68 -10.42 8.51 6.25
CA VAL A 68 -10.30 7.18 5.65
C VAL A 68 -9.07 6.49 6.23
N VAL A 69 -9.22 5.25 6.69
CA VAL A 69 -8.12 4.42 7.19
C VAL A 69 -7.99 3.18 6.35
N LEU A 70 -6.78 2.95 5.82
CA LEU A 70 -6.47 1.80 4.97
C LEU A 70 -5.29 0.99 5.49
N SER A 71 -5.32 -0.31 5.17
CA SER A 71 -4.20 -1.22 5.33
C SER A 71 -3.69 -1.70 3.98
N ASP A 72 -2.37 -1.63 3.75
CA ASP A 72 -1.74 -2.14 2.54
C ASP A 72 -0.52 -3.00 2.88
N PHE A 73 -0.35 -4.10 2.16
CA PHE A 73 0.77 -5.04 2.33
C PHE A 73 2.06 -4.58 1.66
N ALA A 74 2.06 -3.44 0.98
CA ALA A 74 3.24 -2.91 0.31
C ALA A 74 4.40 -2.74 1.31
N HIS A 75 5.55 -3.27 0.96
CA HIS A 75 6.77 -3.27 1.78
C HIS A 75 8.03 -3.12 0.91
N HIS A 76 7.87 -2.63 -0.31
CA HIS A 76 8.94 -2.28 -1.24
C HIS A 76 8.69 -0.86 -1.77
N PRO A 77 9.73 -0.03 -1.98
CA PRO A 77 9.56 1.38 -2.37
C PRO A 77 8.64 1.58 -3.59
N THR A 78 8.83 0.78 -4.64
CA THR A 78 8.00 0.85 -5.85
C THR A 78 6.52 0.56 -5.58
N ALA A 79 6.24 -0.41 -4.69
CA ALA A 79 4.86 -0.74 -4.34
C ALA A 79 4.21 0.35 -3.48
N ILE A 80 4.96 0.93 -2.53
CA ILE A 80 4.51 2.07 -1.71
C ILE A 80 4.22 3.28 -2.59
N ALA A 81 5.15 3.64 -3.50
CA ALA A 81 4.95 4.75 -4.42
C ALA A 81 3.70 4.56 -5.28
N GLY A 82 3.52 3.39 -5.91
CA GLY A 82 2.34 3.10 -6.73
C GLY A 82 1.03 3.09 -5.93
N ALA A 83 1.06 2.66 -4.66
CA ALA A 83 -0.10 2.74 -3.78
C ALA A 83 -0.44 4.20 -3.44
N LEU A 84 0.55 5.02 -3.06
CA LEU A 84 0.34 6.44 -2.73
C LEU A 84 -0.16 7.24 -3.95
N GLU A 85 0.39 6.99 -5.15
CA GLU A 85 -0.11 7.58 -6.40
C GLU A 85 -1.58 7.24 -6.63
N SER A 86 -1.95 5.96 -6.49
CA SER A 86 -3.33 5.50 -6.63
C SER A 86 -4.27 6.12 -5.61
N LEU A 87 -3.84 6.22 -4.35
CA LEU A 87 -4.62 6.80 -3.26
C LEU A 87 -4.81 8.30 -3.46
N ARG A 88 -3.76 9.03 -3.87
CA ARG A 88 -3.84 10.46 -4.21
C ARG A 88 -4.81 10.71 -5.36
N ALA A 89 -4.79 9.87 -6.41
CA ALA A 89 -5.71 9.98 -7.54
C ALA A 89 -7.17 9.75 -7.12
N ARG A 90 -7.42 8.84 -6.15
CA ARG A 90 -8.77 8.55 -5.67
C ARG A 90 -9.31 9.60 -4.69
N TRP A 91 -8.45 10.19 -3.88
CA TRP A 91 -8.80 11.19 -2.86
C TRP A 91 -7.87 12.41 -2.95
N PRO A 92 -7.99 13.24 -4.00
CA PRO A 92 -7.05 14.33 -4.28
C PRO A 92 -7.04 15.41 -3.19
N ASP A 93 -8.18 15.64 -2.55
CA ASP A 93 -8.38 16.73 -1.60
C ASP A 93 -8.11 16.35 -0.14
N ARG A 94 -7.85 15.06 0.13
CA ARG A 94 -7.55 14.59 1.48
C ARG A 94 -6.06 14.74 1.82
N GLU A 95 -5.77 15.04 3.06
CA GLU A 95 -4.40 14.94 3.59
C GLU A 95 -3.96 13.48 3.60
N LEU A 96 -2.91 13.16 2.86
CA LEU A 96 -2.39 11.81 2.74
C LEU A 96 -1.30 11.57 3.78
N ILE A 97 -1.57 10.68 4.74
CA ILE A 97 -0.67 10.31 5.82
C ILE A 97 -0.23 8.87 5.59
N ALA A 98 1.07 8.66 5.38
CA ALA A 98 1.67 7.36 5.14
C ALA A 98 2.38 6.84 6.40
N CYS A 99 1.89 5.76 6.99
CA CYS A 99 2.51 5.06 8.11
C CYS A 99 3.24 3.82 7.57
N PHE A 100 4.53 3.70 7.79
CA PHE A 100 5.33 2.59 7.29
C PHE A 100 6.05 1.85 8.43
N GLU A 101 5.88 0.53 8.50
CA GLU A 101 6.64 -0.36 9.40
C GLU A 101 7.71 -1.09 8.58
N PRO A 102 9.02 -0.79 8.75
CA PRO A 102 10.11 -1.56 8.16
C PRO A 102 10.20 -2.94 8.81
N ARG A 103 9.73 -3.98 8.10
CA ARG A 103 9.64 -5.34 8.67
C ARG A 103 10.24 -6.43 7.79
N SER A 104 10.17 -6.30 6.48
CA SER A 104 10.78 -7.28 5.58
C SER A 104 12.30 -7.26 5.67
N ASN A 105 12.96 -8.38 5.34
CA ASN A 105 14.42 -8.50 5.39
C ASN A 105 15.14 -7.36 4.64
N THR A 106 14.54 -6.84 3.58
CA THR A 106 15.11 -5.74 2.80
C THR A 106 14.76 -4.38 3.40
N ALA A 107 13.52 -4.21 3.92
CA ALA A 107 13.04 -2.94 4.45
C ALA A 107 13.74 -2.52 5.74
N VAL A 108 14.25 -3.49 6.51
CA VAL A 108 14.98 -3.21 7.76
C VAL A 108 16.46 -2.84 7.54
N THR A 109 16.92 -2.90 6.26
CA THR A 109 18.30 -2.58 5.89
C THR A 109 18.37 -1.26 5.10
N ASN A 110 19.57 -0.68 5.03
CA ASN A 110 19.83 0.56 4.30
C ASN A 110 19.90 0.41 2.78
N VAL A 111 19.69 -0.79 2.22
CA VAL A 111 19.80 -1.07 0.78
C VAL A 111 18.86 -0.20 -0.06
N PHE A 112 17.63 0.02 0.40
CA PHE A 112 16.63 0.86 -0.27
C PHE A 112 16.21 2.09 0.54
N GLU A 113 16.99 2.48 1.53
CA GLU A 113 16.67 3.56 2.46
C GLU A 113 16.25 4.85 1.75
N ASP A 114 17.07 5.33 0.82
CA ASP A 114 16.79 6.54 0.07
C ASP A 114 15.53 6.40 -0.79
N ARG A 115 15.31 5.23 -1.40
CA ARG A 115 14.12 4.95 -2.21
C ARG A 115 12.85 4.83 -1.37
N PHE A 116 12.94 4.32 -0.14
CA PHE A 116 11.81 4.34 0.80
C PHE A 116 11.47 5.77 1.20
N ALA A 117 12.46 6.60 1.52
CA ALA A 117 12.24 8.00 1.83
C ALA A 117 11.57 8.75 0.67
N ASP A 118 12.06 8.56 -0.58
CA ASP A 118 11.49 9.18 -1.77
C ASP A 118 10.03 8.72 -2.02
N ALA A 119 9.74 7.43 -1.83
CA ALA A 119 8.39 6.93 -1.96
C ALA A 119 7.44 7.51 -0.91
N LEU A 120 7.88 7.55 0.36
CA LEU A 120 7.09 8.10 1.46
C LEU A 120 6.87 9.62 1.35
N ALA A 121 7.82 10.36 0.75
CA ALA A 121 7.69 11.79 0.48
C ALA A 121 6.57 12.14 -0.52
N MET A 122 5.95 11.16 -1.19
CA MET A 122 4.73 11.38 -1.99
C MET A 122 3.49 11.65 -1.12
N ALA A 123 3.53 11.31 0.16
CA ALA A 123 2.51 11.69 1.13
C ALA A 123 2.71 13.13 1.62
N ASP A 124 1.72 13.69 2.30
CA ASP A 124 1.83 15.01 2.95
C ASP A 124 2.54 14.88 4.30
N LEU A 125 2.31 13.76 4.99
CA LEU A 125 2.95 13.39 6.24
C LEU A 125 3.41 11.92 6.16
N ALA A 126 4.69 11.67 6.45
CA ALA A 126 5.28 10.34 6.52
C ALA A 126 5.62 9.98 7.98
N LEU A 127 5.10 8.85 8.44
CA LEU A 127 5.33 8.33 9.78
C LEU A 127 6.02 6.97 9.68
N LEU A 128 7.23 6.88 10.22
CA LEU A 128 8.01 5.65 10.26
C LEU A 128 7.83 5.00 11.64
N GLY A 129 7.25 3.81 11.67
CA GLY A 129 7.15 3.00 12.88
C GLY A 129 8.44 2.27 13.23
N ALA A 130 8.38 1.44 14.25
CA ALA A 130 9.52 0.67 14.74
C ALA A 130 10.16 -0.18 13.65
N VAL A 131 11.49 -0.18 13.61
CA VAL A 131 12.26 -1.09 12.74
C VAL A 131 12.22 -2.49 13.36
N HIS A 132 11.54 -3.42 12.71
CA HIS A 132 11.34 -4.77 13.25
C HIS A 132 12.66 -5.51 13.47
N ARG A 133 12.88 -6.02 14.68
CA ARG A 133 14.10 -6.76 15.08
C ARG A 133 15.39 -6.02 14.74
N ALA A 134 15.40 -4.71 14.96
CA ALA A 134 16.55 -3.84 14.70
C ALA A 134 17.84 -4.34 15.37
N GLU A 135 17.72 -4.95 16.56
CA GLU A 135 18.83 -5.50 17.33
C GLU A 135 19.56 -6.67 16.64
N LYS A 136 18.90 -7.34 15.68
CA LYS A 136 19.48 -8.47 14.92
C LYS A 136 20.24 -8.03 13.66
N ILE A 137 20.24 -6.73 13.36
CA ILE A 137 20.85 -6.20 12.15
C ILE A 137 22.06 -5.35 12.56
N PRO A 138 23.25 -5.62 11.99
CA PRO A 138 24.42 -4.77 12.22
C PRO A 138 24.09 -3.30 11.98
N ALA A 139 24.55 -2.42 12.88
CA ALA A 139 24.17 -1.00 12.85
C ALA A 139 24.48 -0.32 11.51
N GLU A 140 25.61 -0.68 10.88
CA GLU A 140 26.07 -0.16 9.61
C GLU A 140 25.23 -0.63 8.39
N LYS A 141 24.43 -1.68 8.57
CA LYS A 141 23.53 -2.22 7.51
C LYS A 141 22.07 -1.92 7.77
N ARG A 142 21.74 -1.38 8.95
CA ARG A 142 20.37 -1.09 9.35
C ARG A 142 19.88 0.19 8.68
N ILE A 143 18.60 0.21 8.32
CA ILE A 143 17.91 1.44 7.91
C ILE A 143 18.06 2.51 8.99
N ASN A 144 18.33 3.74 8.58
CA ASN A 144 18.50 4.87 9.48
C ASN A 144 17.28 5.80 9.44
N PRO A 145 16.39 5.72 10.45
CA PRO A 145 15.18 6.55 10.49
C PRO A 145 15.46 8.04 10.42
N VAL A 146 16.51 8.52 11.10
CA VAL A 146 16.87 9.95 11.12
C VAL A 146 17.25 10.44 9.72
N LYS A 147 18.07 9.68 9.00
CA LYS A 147 18.47 10.01 7.63
C LYS A 147 17.26 10.01 6.69
N MET A 148 16.35 9.05 6.85
CA MET A 148 15.11 9.00 6.05
C MET A 148 14.24 10.22 6.28
N MET A 149 14.00 10.58 7.54
CA MET A 149 13.18 11.75 7.87
C MET A 149 13.79 13.05 7.34
N LYS A 150 15.12 13.19 7.46
CA LYS A 150 15.83 14.33 6.87
C LYS A 150 15.61 14.40 5.36
N ARG A 151 15.76 13.29 4.64
CA ARG A 151 15.54 13.24 3.19
C ARG A 151 14.11 13.60 2.79
N ILE A 152 13.11 13.21 3.57
CA ILE A 152 11.70 13.58 3.38
C ILE A 152 11.51 15.08 3.59
N GLN A 153 12.12 15.64 4.65
CA GLN A 153 12.07 17.06 4.97
C GLN A 153 12.77 17.92 3.91
N ASP A 154 13.90 17.45 3.38
CA ASP A 154 14.64 18.13 2.30
C ASP A 154 13.80 18.23 1.00
N GLN A 155 12.76 17.40 0.85
CA GLN A 155 11.76 17.46 -0.22
C GLN A 155 10.52 18.32 0.13
N GLY A 156 10.57 19.07 1.23
CA GLY A 156 9.49 19.95 1.69
C GLY A 156 8.29 19.20 2.30
N LYS A 157 8.48 17.96 2.72
CA LYS A 157 7.45 17.12 3.36
C LYS A 157 7.69 16.98 4.86
N ILE A 158 6.64 16.62 5.60
CA ILE A 158 6.75 16.36 7.04
C ILE A 158 7.04 14.87 7.23
N GLY A 159 8.05 14.57 8.04
CA GLY A 159 8.42 13.20 8.38
C GLY A 159 8.77 13.07 9.85
N ASN A 160 8.21 12.05 10.51
CA ASN A 160 8.52 11.68 11.88
C ASN A 160 8.83 10.17 11.97
N ALA A 161 9.77 9.80 12.82
CA ALA A 161 10.11 8.42 13.12
C ALA A 161 9.93 8.13 14.61
N PHE A 162 9.49 6.93 14.92
CA PHE A 162 9.16 6.47 16.26
C PHE A 162 9.96 5.22 16.62
N GLU A 163 10.34 5.11 17.88
CA GLU A 163 11.07 3.93 18.38
C GLU A 163 10.12 2.73 18.53
N THR A 164 8.86 2.98 18.83
CA THR A 164 7.83 1.96 18.98
C THR A 164 6.61 2.26 18.11
N ASN A 165 5.89 1.20 17.70
CA ASN A 165 4.63 1.36 16.99
C ASN A 165 3.53 1.97 17.89
N GLN A 166 3.65 1.83 19.22
CA GLN A 166 2.75 2.46 20.17
C GLN A 166 2.90 4.00 20.16
N GLU A 167 4.13 4.52 20.13
CA GLU A 167 4.35 5.96 20.02
C GLU A 167 3.77 6.54 18.73
N LEU A 168 3.87 5.80 17.62
CA LEU A 168 3.23 6.19 16.36
C LEU A 168 1.71 6.22 16.52
N GLU A 169 1.10 5.23 17.17
CA GLU A 169 -0.34 5.20 17.45
C GLU A 169 -0.75 6.40 18.31
N ASP A 170 0.00 6.67 19.39
CA ASP A 170 -0.28 7.79 20.31
C ASP A 170 -0.18 9.12 19.58
N TYR A 171 0.81 9.29 18.72
CA TYR A 171 0.92 10.46 17.84
C TYR A 171 -0.31 10.63 16.95
N LEU A 172 -0.76 9.57 16.28
CA LEU A 172 -1.94 9.61 15.40
C LEU A 172 -3.23 9.91 16.17
N ARG A 173 -3.35 9.44 17.42
CA ARG A 173 -4.54 9.68 18.26
C ARG A 173 -4.73 11.16 18.60
N VAL A 174 -3.62 11.86 18.82
CA VAL A 174 -3.62 13.30 19.18
C VAL A 174 -3.37 14.20 17.96
N TYR A 175 -3.15 13.64 16.77
CA TYR A 175 -2.93 14.41 15.56
C TYR A 175 -4.15 15.26 15.23
N PRO A 176 -3.98 16.59 15.05
CA PRO A 176 -5.10 17.47 14.75
C PRO A 176 -5.49 17.35 13.27
N PHE A 177 -6.41 16.46 12.96
CA PHE A 177 -6.97 16.34 11.60
C PHE A 177 -7.78 17.61 11.27
N THR A 178 -7.10 18.66 10.78
CA THR A 178 -7.70 19.97 10.49
C THR A 178 -8.45 20.01 9.17
N LYS A 179 -8.29 18.97 8.35
CA LYS A 179 -8.98 18.75 7.05
C LYS A 179 -9.23 17.26 6.87
N PRO A 180 -10.13 16.88 5.96
CA PRO A 180 -10.34 15.47 5.65
C PRO A 180 -9.01 14.77 5.33
N ALA A 181 -8.78 13.62 5.96
CA ALA A 181 -7.53 12.91 5.88
C ALA A 181 -7.70 11.46 5.40
N LEU A 182 -6.59 10.91 4.92
CA LEU A 182 -6.46 9.53 4.55
C LEU A 182 -5.19 8.98 5.19
N VAL A 183 -5.33 8.03 6.10
CA VAL A 183 -4.23 7.35 6.78
C VAL A 183 -4.06 5.97 6.16
N VAL A 184 -2.89 5.70 5.59
CA VAL A 184 -2.56 4.38 5.04
C VAL A 184 -1.41 3.75 5.81
N PHE A 185 -1.60 2.51 6.26
CA PHE A 185 -0.59 1.72 6.93
C PHE A 185 0.04 0.71 5.97
N PHE A 186 1.33 0.85 5.74
CA PHE A 186 2.16 -0.04 4.92
C PHE A 186 2.95 -1.00 5.81
N SER A 187 2.62 -2.28 5.77
CA SER A 187 3.35 -3.32 6.49
C SER A 187 3.04 -4.71 5.94
N ASN A 188 4.03 -5.58 5.90
CA ASN A 188 3.83 -7.01 5.68
C ASN A 188 3.59 -7.79 7.00
N GLY A 189 3.55 -7.10 8.14
CA GLY A 189 3.21 -7.61 9.47
C GLY A 189 1.90 -7.06 10.01
N SER A 190 1.68 -7.17 11.31
CA SER A 190 0.47 -6.69 12.01
C SER A 190 0.55 -5.24 12.45
N PHE A 191 1.71 -4.58 12.32
CA PHE A 191 1.98 -3.26 12.91
C PHE A 191 1.67 -3.24 14.43
N ASP A 192 1.97 -4.36 15.11
CA ASP A 192 1.65 -4.62 16.53
C ASP A 192 0.17 -4.35 16.90
N GLY A 193 -0.74 -4.55 15.93
CA GLY A 193 -2.17 -4.34 16.11
C GLY A 193 -2.62 -2.88 16.05
N VAL A 194 -1.71 -1.93 15.84
CA VAL A 194 -2.02 -0.48 15.75
C VAL A 194 -3.10 -0.21 14.72
N ILE A 195 -3.03 -0.84 13.56
CA ILE A 195 -3.95 -0.59 12.44
C ILE A 195 -5.41 -0.74 12.88
N THR A 196 -5.72 -1.88 13.52
CA THR A 196 -7.09 -2.18 13.98
C THR A 196 -7.48 -1.27 15.15
N ARG A 197 -6.60 -1.14 16.16
CA ARG A 197 -6.89 -0.29 17.33
C ARG A 197 -7.14 1.16 16.95
N PHE A 198 -6.36 1.71 16.03
CA PHE A 198 -6.55 3.08 15.55
C PHE A 198 -7.87 3.22 14.79
N ALA A 199 -8.17 2.33 13.82
CA ALA A 199 -9.43 2.38 13.08
C ALA A 199 -10.65 2.24 14.00
N ASP A 200 -10.60 1.33 15.00
CA ASP A 200 -11.69 1.11 15.95
C ASP A 200 -11.88 2.30 16.90
N SER A 201 -10.80 2.99 17.28
CA SER A 201 -10.89 4.20 18.12
C SER A 201 -11.63 5.33 17.41
N LYS A 202 -11.43 5.47 16.10
CA LYS A 202 -12.05 6.54 15.29
C LYS A 202 -13.47 6.23 14.83
N ARG A 203 -13.94 4.99 14.99
CA ARG A 203 -15.36 4.63 14.76
C ARG A 203 -16.28 5.03 15.92
N LYS A 204 -15.70 5.28 17.09
CA LYS A 204 -16.45 5.56 18.33
C LYS A 204 -16.62 7.04 18.62
N ASP A 205 -15.88 7.88 17.92
CA ASP A 205 -15.94 9.34 17.97
C ASP A 205 -16.93 9.87 16.92
#